data_8f01f2c01f6e222b49bab1b7e9d9357c
#
_entry.id   8f01f2c01f6e222b49bab1b7e9d9357c
#
_cell.length_a   1.000
_cell.length_b   1.000
_cell.length_c   1.000
_cell.angle_alpha   90.00
_cell.angle_beta   90.00
_cell.angle_gamma   90.00
#
_symmetry.space_group_name_H-M   'P 1'
#
loop_
_entity.id
_entity.type
_entity.pdbx_description
1 polymer ?
#
loop_
_entity_poly.entity_id
_entity_poly.type
_entity_poly.pdbx_seq_one_letter_code
_entity_poly.pdbx_strand_id
1 'polypeptide(L)'
;MVDDHIKRKILLLGDGAVGKTSLIRRFVVDKFSDDYITTIGTKVTKKDLRLESPGKVTDLTFMIWDVLGQKGYKGIQESSFQGAKGALLIYDVTRSETSESLQDYWIPHLMSVTEAMPIVLVGNKVDLAESRRGAQEALDDLKDVLGVPGFLSSAKTGLNVEAGFLALAKSIVSDMDAKLSAREAVEEAAHEFIVVADQIVMDFCDVMGGHEAAMPIVRQQLMKAGVDVRAPTREGLRLAVDYLAEAESSFRNAADVEASKKKRLGWIKTVP
;
A
#
# COMPACT_ATOMS: atom_id res chain seq x y z
N MET A 1 17.57 -13.43 12.48
CA MET A 1 17.37 -12.45 11.38
C MET A 1 16.66 -13.24 10.29
N VAL A 2 15.40 -12.94 10.03
CA VAL A 2 14.67 -13.55 8.91
C VAL A 2 15.16 -12.85 7.66
N ASP A 3 15.81 -13.57 6.78
CA ASP A 3 16.27 -13.12 5.48
C ASP A 3 15.01 -13.02 4.57
N ASP A 4 14.32 -11.87 4.61
CA ASP A 4 13.13 -11.65 3.80
C ASP A 4 13.54 -11.40 2.35
N HIS A 5 13.65 -12.47 1.60
CA HIS A 5 13.85 -12.37 0.15
C HIS A 5 12.54 -12.06 -0.57
N ILE A 6 12.38 -10.79 -0.97
CA ILE A 6 11.14 -10.25 -1.51
C ILE A 6 11.25 -10.08 -3.02
N LYS A 7 10.28 -10.59 -3.79
CA LYS A 7 10.17 -10.33 -5.23
C LYS A 7 9.10 -9.30 -5.50
N ARG A 8 9.41 -8.24 -6.25
CA ARG A 8 8.45 -7.19 -6.60
C ARG A 8 8.48 -6.88 -8.08
N LYS A 9 7.29 -6.86 -8.68
CA LYS A 9 7.07 -6.39 -10.04
C LYS A 9 7.07 -4.87 -10.05
N ILE A 10 7.90 -4.27 -10.89
CA ILE A 10 7.92 -2.84 -11.15
C ILE A 10 7.77 -2.57 -12.65
N LEU A 11 7.17 -1.42 -12.98
CA LEU A 11 6.91 -0.99 -14.34
C LEU A 11 7.80 0.19 -14.70
N LEU A 12 8.26 0.23 -15.95
CA LEU A 12 8.77 1.45 -16.57
C LEU A 12 7.74 1.94 -17.59
N LEU A 13 7.19 3.11 -17.34
CA LEU A 13 6.11 3.72 -18.12
C LEU A 13 6.56 5.06 -18.71
N GLY A 14 6.00 5.43 -19.84
CA GLY A 14 6.29 6.65 -20.57
C GLY A 14 6.28 6.40 -22.06
N ASP A 15 6.33 7.46 -22.84
CA ASP A 15 6.21 7.43 -24.30
C ASP A 15 7.34 6.65 -25.00
N GLY A 16 7.18 6.44 -26.29
CA GLY A 16 8.22 5.85 -27.13
C GLY A 16 9.50 6.69 -27.12
N ALA A 17 10.64 6.02 -27.11
CA ALA A 17 11.97 6.64 -27.19
C ALA A 17 12.37 7.58 -26.02
N VAL A 18 11.64 7.59 -24.86
CA VAL A 18 12.09 8.33 -23.66
C VAL A 18 13.29 7.69 -22.97
N GLY A 19 13.64 6.44 -23.35
CA GLY A 19 14.83 5.74 -22.83
C GLY A 19 14.57 4.71 -21.76
N LYS A 20 13.35 4.16 -21.62
CA LYS A 20 13.01 3.09 -20.65
C LYS A 20 13.98 1.91 -20.71
N THR A 21 14.08 1.31 -21.89
CA THR A 21 15.00 0.16 -22.14
C THR A 21 16.46 0.51 -21.87
N SER A 22 16.87 1.73 -22.18
CA SER A 22 18.25 2.21 -21.95
C SER A 22 18.55 2.36 -20.45
N LEU A 23 17.59 2.86 -19.68
CA LEU A 23 17.67 2.95 -18.21
C LEU A 23 17.78 1.56 -17.58
N ILE A 24 16.95 0.59 -18.03
CA ILE A 24 17.04 -0.80 -17.56
C ILE A 24 18.40 -1.40 -17.86
N ARG A 25 18.88 -1.24 -19.11
CA ARG A 25 20.19 -1.76 -19.51
C ARG A 25 21.33 -1.15 -18.68
N ARG A 26 21.28 0.17 -18.43
CA ARG A 26 22.25 0.86 -17.58
C ARG A 26 22.19 0.33 -16.14
N PHE A 27 21.02 0.21 -15.56
CA PHE A 27 20.85 -0.25 -14.18
C PHE A 27 21.24 -1.72 -13.96
N VAL A 28 20.94 -2.61 -14.93
CA VAL A 28 21.14 -4.04 -14.74
C VAL A 28 22.54 -4.50 -15.09
N VAL A 29 23.12 -3.99 -16.22
CA VAL A 29 24.39 -4.46 -16.77
C VAL A 29 25.42 -3.36 -16.98
N ASP A 30 25.13 -2.14 -16.53
CA ASP A 30 25.98 -0.95 -16.67
C ASP A 30 26.47 -0.71 -18.12
N LYS A 31 25.58 -0.87 -19.08
CA LYS A 31 25.87 -0.66 -20.51
C LYS A 31 24.88 0.30 -21.14
N PHE A 32 25.36 1.09 -22.11
CA PHE A 32 24.56 1.94 -22.98
C PHE A 32 24.85 1.62 -24.44
N SER A 33 23.84 1.78 -25.32
CA SER A 33 23.99 1.73 -26.76
C SER A 33 23.17 2.85 -27.38
N ASP A 34 23.74 3.56 -28.33
CA ASP A 34 23.02 4.59 -29.11
C ASP A 34 22.03 3.99 -30.13
N ASP A 35 22.08 2.67 -30.36
CA ASP A 35 21.14 1.99 -31.26
C ASP A 35 19.73 2.04 -30.69
N TYR A 36 18.84 2.67 -31.43
CA TYR A 36 17.40 2.67 -31.10
C TYR A 36 16.73 1.39 -31.62
N ILE A 37 16.32 0.55 -30.69
CA ILE A 37 15.51 -0.64 -31.01
C ILE A 37 14.13 -0.43 -30.37
N THR A 38 13.09 -0.41 -31.21
CA THR A 38 11.71 -0.34 -30.72
C THR A 38 11.38 -1.60 -29.91
N THR A 39 10.90 -1.40 -28.65
CA THR A 39 10.42 -2.53 -27.84
C THR A 39 9.11 -3.05 -28.43
N ILE A 40 9.09 -4.33 -28.79
CA ILE A 40 7.88 -5.02 -29.27
C ILE A 40 7.33 -5.84 -28.10
N GLY A 41 6.12 -5.51 -27.65
CA GLY A 41 5.50 -6.16 -26.51
C GLY A 41 6.07 -5.69 -25.16
N THR A 42 6.22 -6.61 -24.21
CA THR A 42 6.75 -6.34 -22.86
C THR A 42 7.95 -7.24 -22.60
N LYS A 43 9.06 -6.65 -22.16
CA LYS A 43 10.27 -7.39 -21.76
C LYS A 43 10.42 -7.38 -20.24
N VAL A 44 10.70 -8.56 -19.67
CA VAL A 44 10.95 -8.68 -18.22
C VAL A 44 12.45 -8.89 -17.98
N THR A 45 13.00 -8.12 -17.05
CA THR A 45 14.40 -8.22 -16.62
C THR A 45 14.46 -8.32 -15.10
N LYS A 46 15.36 -9.16 -14.57
CA LYS A 46 15.56 -9.37 -13.13
C LYS A 46 16.75 -8.55 -12.62
N LYS A 47 16.62 -7.92 -11.43
CA LYS A 47 17.73 -7.32 -10.71
C LYS A 47 17.56 -7.58 -9.21
N ASP A 48 18.57 -8.16 -8.59
CA ASP A 48 18.62 -8.35 -7.14
C ASP A 48 19.28 -7.12 -6.50
N LEU A 49 18.70 -6.66 -5.40
CA LEU A 49 19.11 -5.49 -4.62
C LEU A 49 19.18 -5.88 -3.16
N ARG A 50 20.14 -5.31 -2.44
CA ARG A 50 20.24 -5.40 -0.99
C ARG A 50 20.05 -4.01 -0.41
N LEU A 51 19.00 -3.85 0.37
CA LEU A 51 18.64 -2.59 1.02
C LEU A 51 19.01 -2.68 2.51
N GLU A 52 19.85 -1.77 2.96
CA GLU A 52 20.22 -1.66 4.36
C GLU A 52 19.49 -0.49 5.01
N SER A 53 18.80 -0.76 6.10
CA SER A 53 18.12 0.21 6.96
C SER A 53 18.54 -0.04 8.41
N PRO A 54 18.44 0.93 9.33
CA PRO A 54 18.77 0.73 10.74
C PRO A 54 18.04 -0.52 11.30
N GLY A 55 18.82 -1.54 11.68
CA GLY A 55 18.29 -2.79 12.27
C GLY A 55 17.67 -3.80 11.30
N LYS A 56 17.61 -3.51 9.99
CA LYS A 56 16.98 -4.40 9.00
C LYS A 56 17.77 -4.43 7.69
N VAL A 57 18.01 -5.63 7.18
CA VAL A 57 18.51 -5.86 5.81
C VAL A 57 17.39 -6.54 5.04
N THR A 58 17.08 -6.02 3.85
CA THR A 58 16.04 -6.57 2.98
C THR A 58 16.66 -6.94 1.64
N ASP A 59 16.61 -8.21 1.28
CA ASP A 59 16.99 -8.69 -0.05
C ASP A 59 15.77 -8.61 -0.99
N LEU A 60 15.83 -7.69 -1.96
CA LEU A 60 14.74 -7.39 -2.88
C LEU A 60 15.11 -7.79 -4.30
N THR A 61 14.30 -8.61 -4.94
CA THR A 61 14.40 -8.86 -6.38
C THR A 61 13.39 -8.02 -7.14
N PHE A 62 13.85 -7.12 -7.98
CA PHE A 62 13.02 -6.46 -8.96
C PHE A 62 12.77 -7.35 -10.19
N MET A 63 11.50 -7.54 -10.51
CA MET A 63 11.03 -8.02 -11.81
C MET A 63 10.63 -6.78 -12.62
N ILE A 64 11.55 -6.30 -13.46
CA ILE A 64 11.43 -5.02 -14.17
C ILE A 64 10.72 -5.26 -15.50
N TRP A 65 9.55 -4.66 -15.68
CA TRP A 65 8.74 -4.76 -16.89
C TRP A 65 8.94 -3.52 -17.74
N ASP A 66 9.64 -3.69 -18.88
CA ASP A 66 9.79 -2.67 -19.92
C ASP A 66 8.53 -2.65 -20.77
N VAL A 67 7.63 -1.72 -20.48
CA VAL A 67 6.32 -1.64 -21.14
C VAL A 67 6.43 -0.85 -22.44
N LEU A 68 5.73 -1.35 -23.48
CA LEU A 68 5.62 -0.68 -24.77
C LEU A 68 5.14 0.77 -24.62
N GLY A 69 5.94 1.72 -25.11
CA GLY A 69 5.69 3.16 -24.97
C GLY A 69 4.76 3.74 -26.04
N GLN A 70 4.13 2.94 -26.86
CA GLN A 70 3.20 3.39 -27.91
C GLN A 70 1.78 3.46 -27.36
N LYS A 71 1.13 4.62 -27.48
CA LYS A 71 -0.30 4.81 -27.18
C LYS A 71 -1.14 3.98 -28.16
N GLY A 72 -2.27 3.45 -27.71
CA GLY A 72 -3.17 2.62 -28.54
C GLY A 72 -3.12 1.11 -28.29
N TYR A 73 -2.11 0.62 -27.56
CA TYR A 73 -2.01 -0.79 -27.17
C TYR A 73 -2.51 -1.05 -25.74
N LYS A 74 -3.65 -0.46 -25.36
CA LYS A 74 -4.19 -0.49 -24.00
C LYS A 74 -4.27 -1.88 -23.40
N GLY A 75 -4.82 -2.87 -24.10
CA GLY A 75 -4.97 -4.23 -23.59
C GLY A 75 -3.65 -4.92 -23.22
N ILE A 76 -2.56 -4.66 -24.00
CA ILE A 76 -1.22 -5.18 -23.69
C ILE A 76 -0.65 -4.45 -22.47
N GLN A 77 -0.86 -3.15 -22.39
CA GLN A 77 -0.41 -2.33 -21.26
C GLN A 77 -1.13 -2.73 -19.97
N GLU A 78 -2.46 -2.86 -20.00
CA GLU A 78 -3.29 -3.25 -18.86
C GLU A 78 -2.88 -4.61 -18.27
N SER A 79 -2.71 -5.62 -19.13
CA SER A 79 -2.21 -6.93 -18.70
C SER A 79 -0.79 -6.84 -18.11
N SER A 80 0.03 -5.90 -18.59
CA SER A 80 1.36 -5.63 -18.04
C SER A 80 1.31 -4.88 -16.71
N PHE A 81 0.24 -4.14 -16.39
CA PHE A 81 0.12 -3.39 -15.13
C PHE A 81 -0.31 -4.25 -13.95
N GLN A 82 -1.08 -5.31 -14.20
CA GLN A 82 -1.60 -6.18 -13.14
C GLN A 82 -0.49 -6.72 -12.25
N GLY A 83 -0.70 -6.63 -10.92
CA GLY A 83 0.23 -7.12 -9.91
C GLY A 83 1.50 -6.28 -9.72
N ALA A 84 1.61 -5.11 -10.37
CA ALA A 84 2.70 -4.18 -10.12
C ALA A 84 2.66 -3.66 -8.67
N LYS A 85 3.86 -3.42 -8.12
CA LYS A 85 4.05 -2.91 -6.76
C LYS A 85 4.82 -1.59 -6.74
N GLY A 86 5.15 -1.05 -7.91
CA GLY A 86 5.76 0.25 -8.08
C GLY A 86 6.00 0.58 -9.54
N ALA A 87 6.17 1.86 -9.87
CA ALA A 87 6.45 2.33 -11.22
C ALA A 87 7.49 3.44 -11.27
N LEU A 88 8.33 3.41 -12.31
CA LEU A 88 9.10 4.55 -12.76
C LEU A 88 8.35 5.20 -13.92
N LEU A 89 7.94 6.47 -13.75
CA LEU A 89 7.37 7.29 -14.81
C LEU A 89 8.48 8.08 -15.49
N ILE A 90 8.70 7.81 -16.77
CA ILE A 90 9.87 8.30 -17.49
C ILE A 90 9.43 9.23 -18.61
N TYR A 91 10.00 10.42 -18.64
CA TYR A 91 9.87 11.39 -19.72
C TYR A 91 11.26 11.80 -20.25
N ASP A 92 11.28 12.38 -21.43
CA ASP A 92 12.46 12.92 -22.09
C ASP A 92 12.53 14.43 -21.84
N VAL A 93 13.54 14.92 -21.13
CA VAL A 93 13.65 16.35 -20.77
C VAL A 93 13.82 17.27 -21.98
N THR A 94 14.12 16.70 -23.15
CA THR A 94 14.21 17.45 -24.41
C THR A 94 12.90 17.53 -25.18
N ARG A 95 11.82 16.87 -24.67
CA ARG A 95 10.51 16.77 -25.30
C ARG A 95 9.38 16.95 -24.28
N SER A 96 8.89 18.19 -24.14
CA SER A 96 7.85 18.56 -23.15
C SER A 96 6.57 17.73 -23.28
N GLU A 97 6.17 17.36 -24.51
CA GLU A 97 4.98 16.54 -24.76
C GLU A 97 5.04 15.18 -24.06
N THR A 98 6.24 14.67 -23.74
CA THR A 98 6.38 13.40 -23.03
C THR A 98 6.10 13.53 -21.53
N SER A 99 6.30 14.70 -20.94
CA SER A 99 5.93 14.98 -19.55
C SER A 99 4.42 15.24 -19.42
N GLU A 100 3.80 15.92 -20.35
CA GLU A 100 2.35 16.10 -20.45
C GLU A 100 1.67 14.72 -20.60
N SER A 101 2.22 13.86 -21.45
CA SER A 101 1.74 12.49 -21.67
C SER A 101 1.74 11.64 -20.38
N LEU A 102 2.63 11.89 -19.42
CA LEU A 102 2.58 11.20 -18.13
C LEU A 102 1.29 11.53 -17.39
N GLN A 103 0.87 12.81 -17.37
CA GLN A 103 -0.30 13.28 -16.67
C GLN A 103 -1.61 12.89 -17.38
N ASP A 104 -1.64 13.04 -18.71
CA ASP A 104 -2.86 12.89 -19.49
C ASP A 104 -3.17 11.44 -19.89
N TYR A 105 -2.16 10.58 -19.93
CA TYR A 105 -2.31 9.21 -20.40
C TYR A 105 -1.79 8.16 -19.41
N TRP A 106 -0.50 8.21 -19.05
CA TRP A 106 0.14 7.09 -18.34
C TRP A 106 -0.36 6.93 -16.91
N ILE A 107 -0.49 8.04 -16.15
CA ILE A 107 -0.94 7.99 -14.76
C ILE A 107 -2.42 7.59 -14.68
N PRO A 108 -3.37 8.22 -15.40
CA PRO A 108 -4.77 7.81 -15.37
C PRO A 108 -4.97 6.36 -15.79
N HIS A 109 -4.22 5.92 -16.83
CA HIS A 109 -4.29 4.56 -17.30
C HIS A 109 -3.74 3.53 -16.30
N LEU A 110 -2.64 3.85 -15.62
CA LEU A 110 -2.10 3.02 -14.55
C LEU A 110 -3.08 2.90 -13.37
N MET A 111 -3.61 4.04 -12.91
CA MET A 111 -4.55 4.10 -11.78
C MET A 111 -5.88 3.40 -12.05
N SER A 112 -6.30 3.28 -13.32
CA SER A 112 -7.53 2.55 -13.68
C SER A 112 -7.42 1.03 -13.53
N VAL A 113 -6.20 0.50 -13.43
CA VAL A 113 -5.91 -0.96 -13.44
C VAL A 113 -5.26 -1.43 -12.13
N THR A 114 -4.61 -0.54 -11.40
CA THR A 114 -3.82 -0.88 -10.22
C THR A 114 -4.31 -0.16 -8.97
N GLU A 115 -4.06 -0.76 -7.81
CA GLU A 115 -4.15 -0.06 -6.52
C GLU A 115 -3.05 1.01 -6.41
N ALA A 116 -3.21 1.92 -5.45
CA ALA A 116 -2.18 2.90 -5.11
C ALA A 116 -0.85 2.20 -4.76
N MET A 117 0.23 2.66 -5.37
CA MET A 117 1.56 2.10 -5.20
C MET A 117 2.63 3.19 -5.31
N PRO A 118 3.85 2.95 -4.79
CA PRO A 118 4.98 3.85 -4.95
C PRO A 118 5.29 4.16 -6.40
N ILE A 119 5.49 5.44 -6.69
CA ILE A 119 5.85 5.97 -8.00
C ILE A 119 7.08 6.85 -7.84
N VAL A 120 8.00 6.79 -8.79
CA VAL A 120 9.15 7.70 -8.91
C VAL A 120 9.18 8.29 -10.33
N LEU A 121 9.37 9.59 -10.41
CA LEU A 121 9.46 10.33 -11.67
C LEU A 121 10.92 10.41 -12.14
N VAL A 122 11.15 10.19 -13.44
CA VAL A 122 12.50 10.22 -14.04
C VAL A 122 12.50 11.08 -15.29
N GLY A 123 13.08 12.28 -15.20
CA GLY A 123 13.41 13.12 -16.35
C GLY A 123 14.72 12.65 -16.97
N ASN A 124 14.63 11.84 -18.03
CA ASN A 124 15.79 11.21 -18.67
C ASN A 124 16.37 12.08 -19.80
N LYS A 125 17.59 11.75 -20.21
CA LYS A 125 18.38 12.41 -21.26
C LYS A 125 18.84 13.83 -20.88
N VAL A 126 19.08 14.08 -19.61
CA VAL A 126 19.56 15.39 -19.14
C VAL A 126 20.93 15.79 -19.74
N ASP A 127 21.68 14.81 -20.27
CA ASP A 127 22.90 15.03 -21.04
C ASP A 127 22.67 15.77 -22.37
N LEU A 128 21.43 15.77 -22.88
CA LEU A 128 21.00 16.46 -24.09
C LEU A 128 20.20 17.73 -23.81
N ALA A 129 19.92 18.07 -22.55
CA ALA A 129 19.14 19.25 -22.19
C ALA A 129 19.90 20.54 -22.54
N GLU A 130 19.24 21.49 -23.20
CA GLU A 130 19.79 22.82 -23.49
C GLU A 130 20.09 23.58 -22.18
N SER A 131 19.25 23.45 -21.18
CA SER A 131 19.39 24.00 -19.87
C SER A 131 19.11 22.98 -18.78
N ARG A 132 20.14 22.61 -18.02
CA ARG A 132 19.97 21.74 -16.86
C ARG A 132 19.09 22.37 -15.78
N ARG A 133 19.17 23.71 -15.63
CA ARG A 133 18.32 24.45 -14.70
C ARG A 133 16.84 24.39 -15.11
N GLY A 134 16.52 24.65 -16.38
CA GLY A 134 15.14 24.54 -16.86
C GLY A 134 14.58 23.12 -16.76
N ALA A 135 15.40 22.09 -17.02
CA ALA A 135 15.00 20.70 -16.82
C ALA A 135 14.73 20.40 -15.33
N GLN A 136 15.48 21.01 -14.40
CA GLN A 136 15.25 20.84 -12.97
C GLN A 136 13.97 21.54 -12.52
N GLU A 137 13.73 22.76 -12.96
CA GLU A 137 12.50 23.52 -12.67
C GLU A 137 11.26 22.74 -13.17
N ALA A 138 11.26 22.23 -14.38
CA ALA A 138 10.18 21.41 -14.93
C ALA A 138 9.96 20.09 -14.16
N LEU A 139 11.04 19.47 -13.67
CA LEU A 139 10.94 18.28 -12.82
C LEU A 139 10.30 18.63 -11.47
N ASP A 140 10.70 19.75 -10.86
CA ASP A 140 10.19 20.16 -9.55
C ASP A 140 8.70 20.51 -9.61
N ASP A 141 8.26 21.21 -10.66
CA ASP A 141 6.84 21.47 -10.93
C ASP A 141 6.03 20.16 -11.04
N LEU A 142 6.55 19.17 -11.77
CA LEU A 142 5.89 17.87 -11.90
C LEU A 142 5.83 17.10 -10.57
N LYS A 143 6.89 17.14 -9.78
CA LYS A 143 6.94 16.53 -8.45
C LYS A 143 5.90 17.13 -7.51
N ASP A 144 5.76 18.45 -7.54
CA ASP A 144 4.80 19.17 -6.70
C ASP A 144 3.35 18.83 -7.11
N VAL A 145 3.07 18.76 -8.42
CA VAL A 145 1.74 18.38 -8.93
C VAL A 145 1.39 16.93 -8.61
N LEU A 146 2.34 16.02 -8.72
CA LEU A 146 2.10 14.58 -8.57
C LEU A 146 2.32 14.07 -7.14
N GLY A 147 2.98 14.83 -6.28
CA GLY A 147 3.31 14.43 -4.91
C GLY A 147 4.27 13.23 -4.83
N VAL A 148 5.16 13.07 -5.83
CA VAL A 148 6.07 11.92 -5.93
C VAL A 148 7.54 12.36 -6.02
N PRO A 149 8.49 11.55 -5.53
CA PRO A 149 9.91 11.83 -5.70
C PRO A 149 10.32 11.75 -7.17
N GLY A 150 11.31 12.55 -7.56
CA GLY A 150 11.79 12.57 -8.94
C GLY A 150 13.28 12.89 -9.08
N PHE A 151 13.85 12.46 -10.21
CA PHE A 151 15.27 12.59 -10.52
C PHE A 151 15.48 12.99 -11.99
N LEU A 152 16.35 13.95 -12.23
CA LEU A 152 16.96 14.10 -13.56
C LEU A 152 17.98 12.98 -13.75
N SER A 153 17.92 12.27 -14.87
CA SER A 153 18.81 11.17 -15.17
C SER A 153 19.36 11.20 -16.59
N SER A 154 20.39 10.43 -16.82
CA SER A 154 20.92 10.14 -18.14
C SER A 154 21.29 8.66 -18.22
N ALA A 155 20.59 7.89 -19.00
CA ALA A 155 20.96 6.51 -19.29
C ALA A 155 22.34 6.42 -19.99
N LYS A 156 22.73 7.45 -20.75
CA LYS A 156 24.00 7.55 -21.44
C LYS A 156 25.19 7.69 -20.48
N THR A 157 25.11 8.65 -19.57
CA THR A 157 26.20 8.92 -18.61
C THR A 157 26.10 8.10 -17.33
N GLY A 158 24.95 7.48 -17.04
CA GLY A 158 24.67 6.79 -15.77
C GLY A 158 24.16 7.70 -14.66
N LEU A 159 24.08 9.02 -14.88
CA LEU A 159 23.68 9.98 -13.87
C LEU A 159 22.30 9.62 -13.30
N ASN A 160 22.22 9.47 -11.97
CA ASN A 160 21.02 9.20 -11.17
C ASN A 160 20.17 7.99 -11.62
N VAL A 161 20.67 7.12 -12.48
CA VAL A 161 19.94 5.92 -12.91
C VAL A 161 19.72 5.01 -11.72
N GLU A 162 20.78 4.66 -11.01
CA GLU A 162 20.68 3.82 -9.80
C GLU A 162 19.86 4.50 -8.70
N ALA A 163 20.04 5.81 -8.50
CA ALA A 163 19.31 6.58 -7.50
C ALA A 163 17.79 6.51 -7.68
N GLY A 164 17.27 6.59 -8.93
CA GLY A 164 15.86 6.45 -9.23
C GLY A 164 15.29 5.07 -8.90
N PHE A 165 16.00 4.00 -9.26
CA PHE A 165 15.58 2.63 -8.92
C PHE A 165 15.68 2.34 -7.43
N LEU A 166 16.72 2.82 -6.73
CA LEU A 166 16.86 2.66 -5.28
C LEU A 166 15.81 3.46 -4.51
N ALA A 167 15.46 4.66 -4.97
CA ALA A 167 14.35 5.43 -4.38
C ALA A 167 13.03 4.65 -4.46
N LEU A 168 12.72 4.07 -5.64
CA LEU A 168 11.54 3.22 -5.79
C LEU A 168 11.60 1.99 -4.87
N ALA A 169 12.77 1.33 -4.78
CA ALA A 169 12.96 0.18 -3.91
C ALA A 169 12.68 0.50 -2.44
N LYS A 170 13.23 1.62 -1.94
CA LYS A 170 12.99 2.10 -0.57
C LYS A 170 11.53 2.44 -0.33
N SER A 171 10.88 3.10 -1.27
CA SER A 171 9.44 3.44 -1.16
C SER A 171 8.57 2.19 -1.13
N ILE A 172 8.88 1.16 -1.92
CA ILE A 172 8.16 -0.13 -1.92
C ILE A 172 8.31 -0.85 -0.58
N VAL A 173 9.51 -0.91 -0.02
CA VAL A 173 9.75 -1.54 1.29
C VAL A 173 9.04 -0.76 2.39
N SER A 174 9.10 0.57 2.39
CA SER A 174 8.39 1.41 3.36
C SER A 174 6.86 1.27 3.28
N ASP A 175 6.28 1.24 2.08
CA ASP A 175 4.84 1.00 1.88
C ASP A 175 4.42 -0.38 2.39
N MET A 176 5.26 -1.39 2.18
CA MET A 176 5.01 -2.74 2.66
C MET A 176 5.07 -2.79 4.20
N ASP A 177 6.07 -2.20 4.82
CA ASP A 177 6.21 -2.16 6.28
C ASP A 177 5.03 -1.40 6.92
N ALA A 178 4.59 -0.28 6.32
CA ALA A 178 3.43 0.47 6.77
C ALA A 178 2.13 -0.35 6.68
N LYS A 179 1.92 -1.07 5.57
CA LYS A 179 0.75 -1.96 5.40
C LYS A 179 0.75 -3.13 6.37
N LEU A 180 1.92 -3.71 6.66
CA LEU A 180 2.08 -4.79 7.64
C LEU A 180 1.73 -4.28 9.04
N SER A 181 2.33 -3.16 9.47
CA SER A 181 2.04 -2.55 10.78
C SER A 181 0.57 -2.16 10.95
N ALA A 182 -0.05 -1.62 9.90
CA ALA A 182 -1.47 -1.31 9.93
C ALA A 182 -2.34 -2.57 10.09
N ARG A 183 -1.96 -3.67 9.43
CA ARG A 183 -2.65 -4.96 9.56
C ARG A 183 -2.48 -5.54 10.96
N GLU A 184 -1.27 -5.54 11.51
CA GLU A 184 -0.98 -6.00 12.87
C GLU A 184 -1.79 -5.21 13.91
N ALA A 185 -1.87 -3.88 13.76
CA ALA A 185 -2.69 -3.04 14.65
C ALA A 185 -4.19 -3.38 14.58
N VAL A 186 -4.71 -3.69 13.38
CA VAL A 186 -6.11 -4.13 13.23
C VAL A 186 -6.35 -5.49 13.87
N GLU A 187 -5.41 -6.44 13.70
CA GLU A 187 -5.48 -7.78 14.30
C GLU A 187 -5.38 -7.69 15.84
N GLU A 188 -4.52 -6.83 16.37
CA GLU A 188 -4.39 -6.59 17.81
C GLU A 188 -5.67 -5.97 18.40
N ALA A 189 -6.21 -4.94 17.76
CA ALA A 189 -7.49 -4.34 18.20
C ALA A 189 -8.66 -5.34 18.16
N ALA A 190 -8.71 -6.21 17.13
CA ALA A 190 -9.72 -7.26 17.04
C ALA A 190 -9.58 -8.26 18.20
N HIS A 191 -8.34 -8.63 18.57
CA HIS A 191 -8.07 -9.50 19.70
C HIS A 191 -8.53 -8.87 21.03
N GLU A 192 -8.24 -7.59 21.25
CA GLU A 192 -8.70 -6.87 22.45
C GLU A 192 -10.24 -6.83 22.56
N PHE A 193 -10.95 -6.65 21.43
CA PHE A 193 -12.42 -6.71 21.44
C PHE A 193 -12.95 -8.11 21.76
N ILE A 194 -12.28 -9.19 21.37
CA ILE A 194 -12.63 -10.57 21.77
C ILE A 194 -12.50 -10.72 23.28
N VAL A 195 -11.38 -10.27 23.87
CA VAL A 195 -11.17 -10.32 25.33
C VAL A 195 -12.25 -9.54 26.07
N VAL A 196 -12.60 -8.35 25.58
CA VAL A 196 -13.70 -7.54 26.19
C VAL A 196 -15.05 -8.22 26.04
N ALA A 197 -15.32 -8.86 24.90
CA ALA A 197 -16.56 -9.62 24.69
C ALA A 197 -16.69 -10.77 25.71
N ASP A 198 -15.62 -11.55 25.90
CA ASP A 198 -15.58 -12.62 26.91
C ASP A 198 -15.78 -12.09 28.32
N GLN A 199 -15.17 -10.97 28.64
CA GLN A 199 -15.32 -10.29 29.94
C GLN A 199 -16.77 -9.84 30.18
N ILE A 200 -17.44 -9.29 29.18
CA ILE A 200 -18.86 -8.91 29.22
C ILE A 200 -19.74 -10.15 29.43
N VAL A 201 -19.48 -11.23 28.72
CA VAL A 201 -20.22 -12.49 28.84
C VAL A 201 -20.05 -13.10 30.23
N MET A 202 -18.83 -13.18 30.76
CA MET A 202 -18.54 -13.70 32.06
C MET A 202 -19.25 -12.89 33.16
N ASP A 203 -19.12 -11.56 33.12
CA ASP A 203 -19.79 -10.68 34.07
C ASP A 203 -21.32 -10.83 34.02
N PHE A 204 -21.90 -10.99 32.85
CA PHE A 204 -23.34 -11.25 32.74
C PHE A 204 -23.71 -12.63 33.31
N CYS A 205 -22.92 -13.66 33.08
CA CYS A 205 -23.16 -14.99 33.66
C CYS A 205 -23.09 -15.00 35.17
N ASP A 206 -22.10 -14.30 35.78
CA ASP A 206 -21.95 -14.19 37.22
C ASP A 206 -23.18 -13.51 37.85
N VAL A 207 -23.66 -12.44 37.21
CA VAL A 207 -24.81 -11.68 37.65
C VAL A 207 -26.13 -12.45 37.56
N MET A 208 -26.25 -13.33 36.55
CA MET A 208 -27.47 -14.08 36.24
C MET A 208 -27.53 -15.48 36.89
N GLY A 209 -26.63 -15.76 37.84
CA GLY A 209 -26.67 -17.00 38.62
C GLY A 209 -25.94 -18.18 38.00
N GLY A 210 -25.03 -17.91 37.04
CA GLY A 210 -24.12 -18.88 36.46
C GLY A 210 -24.25 -19.10 34.97
N HIS A 211 -23.27 -19.80 34.42
CA HIS A 211 -23.07 -19.96 32.97
C HIS A 211 -24.23 -20.71 32.29
N GLU A 212 -24.75 -21.79 32.88
CA GLU A 212 -25.81 -22.59 32.27
C GLU A 212 -27.12 -21.80 32.08
N ALA A 213 -27.50 -20.97 33.08
CA ALA A 213 -28.73 -20.17 33.02
C ALA A 213 -28.58 -18.97 32.06
N ALA A 214 -27.41 -18.33 32.04
CA ALA A 214 -27.17 -17.10 31.31
C ALA A 214 -26.86 -17.28 29.81
N MET A 215 -26.18 -18.35 29.41
CA MET A 215 -25.69 -18.51 28.03
C MET A 215 -26.76 -18.51 26.94
N PRO A 216 -27.96 -19.07 27.14
CA PRO A 216 -29.03 -18.96 26.15
C PRO A 216 -29.42 -17.51 25.89
N ILE A 217 -29.49 -16.68 26.95
CA ILE A 217 -29.79 -15.25 26.88
C ILE A 217 -28.66 -14.52 26.17
N VAL A 218 -27.39 -14.76 26.56
CA VAL A 218 -26.22 -14.17 25.95
C VAL A 218 -26.20 -14.40 24.44
N ARG A 219 -26.38 -15.64 24.00
CA ARG A 219 -26.41 -16.01 22.57
C ARG A 219 -27.49 -15.23 21.82
N GLN A 220 -28.69 -15.16 22.40
CA GLN A 220 -29.80 -14.44 21.78
C GLN A 220 -29.50 -12.94 21.64
N GLN A 221 -28.96 -12.30 22.71
CA GLN A 221 -28.68 -10.87 22.68
C GLN A 221 -27.48 -10.52 21.77
N LEU A 222 -26.43 -11.33 21.74
CA LEU A 222 -25.32 -11.15 20.81
C LEU A 222 -25.78 -11.30 19.35
N MET A 223 -26.65 -12.28 19.05
CA MET A 223 -27.23 -12.46 17.73
C MET A 223 -28.11 -11.26 17.35
N LYS A 224 -28.96 -10.77 18.29
CA LYS A 224 -29.80 -9.58 18.09
C LYS A 224 -28.97 -8.34 17.83
N ALA A 225 -27.81 -8.22 18.46
CA ALA A 225 -26.85 -7.12 18.25
C ALA A 225 -25.99 -7.27 16.96
N GLY A 226 -26.10 -8.40 16.25
CA GLY A 226 -25.29 -8.67 15.07
C GLY A 226 -23.79 -8.84 15.36
N VAL A 227 -23.43 -9.28 16.59
CA VAL A 227 -22.03 -9.48 16.99
C VAL A 227 -21.51 -10.77 16.39
N ASP A 228 -20.47 -10.66 15.54
CA ASP A 228 -19.64 -11.81 15.22
C ASP A 228 -18.64 -12.04 16.39
N VAL A 229 -18.77 -13.14 17.09
CA VAL A 229 -17.92 -13.47 18.25
C VAL A 229 -16.45 -13.71 17.87
N ARG A 230 -16.14 -13.94 16.60
CA ARG A 230 -14.77 -14.10 16.10
C ARG A 230 -14.12 -12.77 15.72
N ALA A 231 -14.93 -11.75 15.45
CA ALA A 231 -14.50 -10.42 15.04
C ALA A 231 -15.49 -9.36 15.59
N PRO A 232 -15.62 -9.24 16.93
CA PRO A 232 -16.55 -8.29 17.52
C PRO A 232 -16.10 -6.85 17.25
N THR A 233 -17.09 -5.98 17.02
CA THR A 233 -16.84 -4.55 16.79
C THR A 233 -17.25 -3.74 18.02
N ARG A 234 -16.66 -2.55 18.20
CA ARG A 234 -17.02 -1.61 19.25
C ARG A 234 -18.53 -1.32 19.28
N GLU A 235 -19.11 -1.09 18.10
CA GLU A 235 -20.54 -0.77 17.97
C GLU A 235 -21.42 -1.98 18.29
N GLY A 236 -21.05 -3.17 17.77
CA GLY A 236 -21.78 -4.42 18.08
C GLY A 236 -21.76 -4.75 19.56
N LEU A 237 -20.61 -4.62 20.25
CA LEU A 237 -20.51 -4.85 21.69
C LEU A 237 -21.30 -3.83 22.51
N ARG A 238 -21.33 -2.56 22.10
CA ARG A 238 -22.16 -1.55 22.78
C ARG A 238 -23.63 -1.92 22.71
N LEU A 239 -24.10 -2.31 21.51
CA LEU A 239 -25.49 -2.73 21.31
C LEU A 239 -25.81 -4.02 22.08
N ALA A 240 -24.87 -4.96 22.14
CA ALA A 240 -25.02 -6.17 22.95
C ALA A 240 -25.15 -5.85 24.45
N VAL A 241 -24.37 -4.92 24.97
CA VAL A 241 -24.48 -4.47 26.38
C VAL A 241 -25.85 -3.86 26.65
N ASP A 242 -26.42 -3.09 25.73
CA ASP A 242 -27.76 -2.53 25.85
C ASP A 242 -28.82 -3.64 25.93
N TYR A 243 -28.75 -4.64 25.05
CA TYR A 243 -29.69 -5.77 25.07
C TYR A 243 -29.51 -6.70 26.25
N LEU A 244 -28.28 -6.89 26.76
CA LEU A 244 -28.02 -7.64 28.00
C LEU A 244 -28.61 -6.90 29.21
N ALA A 245 -28.48 -5.59 29.28
CA ALA A 245 -29.08 -4.78 30.35
C ALA A 245 -30.62 -4.84 30.31
N GLU A 246 -31.23 -4.83 29.12
CA GLU A 246 -32.66 -5.03 28.96
C GLU A 246 -33.09 -6.41 29.48
N ALA A 247 -32.35 -7.45 29.20
CA ALA A 247 -32.61 -8.80 29.70
C ALA A 247 -32.46 -8.86 31.26
N GLU A 248 -31.44 -8.22 31.82
CA GLU A 248 -31.24 -8.15 33.29
C GLU A 248 -32.37 -7.44 34.02
N SER A 249 -33.03 -6.47 33.40
CA SER A 249 -34.09 -5.67 34.01
C SER A 249 -35.32 -6.50 34.43
N SER A 250 -35.47 -7.70 33.89
CA SER A 250 -36.52 -8.64 34.26
C SER A 250 -36.25 -9.39 35.58
N PHE A 251 -35.00 -9.34 36.09
CA PHE A 251 -34.56 -10.13 37.24
C PHE A 251 -33.90 -9.29 38.34
N ARG A 252 -33.56 -8.04 38.06
CA ARG A 252 -32.78 -7.16 38.96
C ARG A 252 -33.38 -5.76 39.03
N ASN A 253 -33.05 -5.02 40.08
CA ASN A 253 -33.49 -3.63 40.22
C ASN A 253 -32.72 -2.70 39.24
N ALA A 254 -33.35 -1.56 38.93
CA ALA A 254 -32.81 -0.65 37.91
C ALA A 254 -31.41 -0.07 38.24
N ALA A 255 -31.10 0.14 39.51
CA ALA A 255 -29.81 0.70 39.95
C ALA A 255 -28.66 -0.28 39.69
N ASP A 256 -28.86 -1.58 39.97
CA ASP A 256 -27.87 -2.63 39.74
C ASP A 256 -27.66 -2.90 38.25
N VAL A 257 -28.73 -2.87 37.44
CA VAL A 257 -28.66 -3.02 35.98
C VAL A 257 -27.86 -1.87 35.37
N GLU A 258 -28.11 -0.63 35.77
CA GLU A 258 -27.37 0.53 35.26
C GLU A 258 -25.89 0.49 35.67
N ALA A 259 -25.58 0.03 36.90
CA ALA A 259 -24.21 -0.17 37.35
C ALA A 259 -23.45 -1.22 36.46
N SER A 260 -24.09 -2.38 36.22
CA SER A 260 -23.53 -3.43 35.33
C SER A 260 -23.35 -2.93 33.89
N LYS A 261 -24.31 -2.23 33.34
CA LYS A 261 -24.26 -1.62 32.03
C LYS A 261 -23.08 -0.63 31.92
N LYS A 262 -22.97 0.29 32.85
CA LYS A 262 -21.89 1.29 32.91
C LYS A 262 -20.50 0.64 33.00
N LYS A 263 -20.36 -0.40 33.83
CA LYS A 263 -19.13 -1.19 33.96
C LYS A 263 -18.70 -1.80 32.62
N ARG A 264 -19.61 -2.52 31.95
CA ARG A 264 -19.35 -3.19 30.64
C ARG A 264 -19.04 -2.19 29.52
N LEU A 265 -19.77 -1.08 29.45
CA LEU A 265 -19.47 0.01 28.52
C LEU A 265 -18.11 0.66 28.82
N GLY A 266 -17.68 0.67 30.08
CA GLY A 266 -16.34 1.10 30.46
C GLY A 266 -15.25 0.27 29.81
N TRP A 267 -15.36 -1.06 29.82
CA TRP A 267 -14.40 -1.96 29.18
C TRP A 267 -14.28 -1.77 27.68
N ILE A 268 -15.41 -1.54 26.98
CA ILE A 268 -15.39 -1.26 25.53
C ILE A 268 -14.64 0.04 25.21
N LYS A 269 -14.64 1.02 26.12
CA LYS A 269 -13.93 2.30 25.92
C LYS A 269 -12.43 2.19 26.11
N THR A 270 -11.92 1.18 26.82
CA THR A 270 -10.48 0.99 27.05
C THR A 270 -9.76 0.40 25.85
N VAL A 271 -10.48 -0.24 24.93
CA VAL A 271 -9.92 -0.69 23.66
C VAL A 271 -9.58 0.53 22.79
N PRO A 272 -8.39 0.64 22.18
CA PRO A 272 -7.91 1.79 21.41
C PRO A 272 -8.78 2.18 20.19
#